data_978d6b485dd6c9e329cae69efc09145d
#
_entry.id   978d6b485dd6c9e329cae69efc09145d
#
_cell.length_a   1.000
_cell.length_b   1.000
_cell.length_c   1.000
_cell.angle_alpha   90.00
_cell.angle_beta   90.00
_cell.angle_gamma   90.00
#
_symmetry.space_group_name_H-M   'P 1'
#
loop_
_entity.id
_entity.type
_entity.pdbx_description
1 polymer ?
#
loop_
_entity_poly.entity_id
_entity_poly.type
_entity_poly.pdbx_seq_one_letter_code
_entity_poly.pdbx_strand_id
1 'polypeptide(L)'
;MPVVFLFLLIAGAPANPELQKARDAQNRPKLEQIAAQLSSAADRQPADARAQYQAAVAQSTLAEVATEMHDKGLARGASEAGMKAAERAVALKPGESEYHRIWGTLCGQEAAALGALGALKYGRCALDEVNKAMALDPREPMNYLSRGIGNYYLPAAFGGGVELAIKDFEKAITLDANSADAHLWLGIALRKLNRNADAHKEFERAVKLNPARVWAKQQLEKTPAH
;
A
#
# COMPACT_ATOMS: atom_id res chain seq x y z
N MET A 1 -26.24 32.47 24.22
CA MET A 1 -26.40 31.27 23.39
C MET A 1 -25.01 30.84 22.95
N PRO A 2 -24.47 29.71 23.41
CA PRO A 2 -23.16 29.24 22.98
C PRO A 2 -23.31 28.59 21.58
N VAL A 3 -22.55 29.08 20.63
CA VAL A 3 -22.40 28.47 19.30
C VAL A 3 -21.54 27.20 19.48
N VAL A 4 -22.18 26.04 19.39
CA VAL A 4 -21.47 24.74 19.35
C VAL A 4 -20.86 24.62 17.95
N PHE A 5 -19.54 24.80 17.84
CA PHE A 5 -18.80 24.40 16.65
C PHE A 5 -18.76 22.87 16.60
N LEU A 6 -19.61 22.34 15.73
CA LEU A 6 -19.58 20.92 15.37
C LEU A 6 -18.31 20.72 14.50
N PHE A 7 -17.24 20.21 15.10
CA PHE A 7 -16.11 19.67 14.34
C PHE A 7 -16.60 18.46 13.57
N LEU A 8 -16.95 18.63 12.31
CA LEU A 8 -17.04 17.52 11.38
C LEU A 8 -15.65 16.92 11.28
N LEU A 9 -15.47 15.76 11.93
CA LEU A 9 -14.39 14.84 11.60
C LEU A 9 -14.54 14.51 10.11
N ILE A 10 -13.68 15.11 9.28
CA ILE A 10 -13.54 14.74 7.89
C ILE A 10 -12.86 13.36 7.90
N ALA A 11 -13.69 12.32 7.99
CA ALA A 11 -13.24 10.96 7.71
C ALA A 11 -12.51 10.98 6.37
N GLY A 12 -11.36 10.32 6.30
CA GLY A 12 -10.54 10.21 5.10
C GLY A 12 -11.41 9.90 3.87
N ALA A 13 -11.01 10.39 2.70
CA ALA A 13 -11.79 10.24 1.48
C ALA A 13 -12.22 8.79 1.31
N PRO A 14 -13.53 8.50 1.06
CA PRO A 14 -13.99 7.13 0.96
C PRO A 14 -13.18 6.40 -0.12
N ALA A 15 -12.63 5.22 0.26
CA ALA A 15 -11.96 4.35 -0.68
C ALA A 15 -12.89 4.14 -1.89
N ASN A 16 -12.34 4.20 -3.11
CA ASN A 16 -13.11 3.93 -4.32
C ASN A 16 -13.54 2.45 -4.31
N PRO A 17 -14.82 2.11 -4.10
CA PRO A 17 -15.26 0.71 -3.95
C PRO A 17 -15.02 -0.13 -5.20
N GLU A 18 -15.10 0.49 -6.39
CA GLU A 18 -14.83 -0.19 -7.66
C GLU A 18 -13.35 -0.54 -7.80
N LEU A 19 -12.46 0.36 -7.35
CA LEU A 19 -11.03 0.12 -7.34
C LEU A 19 -10.69 -1.04 -6.39
N GLN A 20 -11.25 -1.04 -5.18
CA GLN A 20 -11.05 -2.10 -4.19
C GLN A 20 -11.58 -3.45 -4.71
N LYS A 21 -12.78 -3.48 -5.28
CA LYS A 21 -13.36 -4.69 -5.86
C LYS A 21 -12.50 -5.24 -7.01
N ALA A 22 -12.00 -4.36 -7.88
CA ALA A 22 -11.14 -4.76 -8.99
C ALA A 22 -9.77 -5.29 -8.49
N ARG A 23 -9.19 -4.66 -7.45
CA ARG A 23 -7.98 -5.12 -6.76
C ARG A 23 -8.17 -6.51 -6.17
N ASP A 24 -9.23 -6.70 -5.39
CA ASP A 24 -9.47 -7.96 -4.68
C ASP A 24 -9.68 -9.13 -5.65
N ALA A 25 -10.33 -8.87 -6.78
CA ALA A 25 -10.55 -9.83 -7.86
C ALA A 25 -9.37 -9.98 -8.83
N GLN A 26 -8.26 -9.26 -8.65
CA GLN A 26 -7.15 -9.15 -9.61
C GLN A 26 -7.64 -8.82 -11.04
N ASN A 27 -8.68 -7.99 -11.15
CA ASN A 27 -9.26 -7.59 -12.43
C ASN A 27 -8.42 -6.49 -13.09
N ARG A 28 -7.33 -6.90 -13.74
CA ARG A 28 -6.39 -6.01 -14.42
C ARG A 28 -7.05 -5.03 -15.40
N PRO A 29 -7.90 -5.47 -16.37
CA PRO A 29 -8.51 -4.53 -17.32
C PRO A 29 -9.32 -3.42 -16.64
N LYS A 30 -10.02 -3.76 -15.55
CA LYS A 30 -10.80 -2.78 -14.77
C LYS A 30 -9.89 -1.82 -14.02
N LEU A 31 -8.77 -2.30 -13.47
CA LEU A 31 -7.78 -1.47 -12.78
C LEU A 31 -7.11 -0.49 -13.76
N GLU A 32 -6.70 -0.95 -14.94
CA GLU A 32 -6.14 -0.09 -15.99
C GLU A 32 -7.14 1.00 -16.41
N GLN A 33 -8.42 0.64 -16.59
CA GLN A 33 -9.48 1.60 -16.90
C GLN A 33 -9.63 2.67 -15.80
N ILE A 34 -9.73 2.25 -14.54
CA ILE A 34 -9.91 3.18 -13.39
C ILE A 34 -8.68 4.08 -13.25
N ALA A 35 -7.46 3.51 -13.33
CA ALA A 35 -6.22 4.26 -13.23
C ALA A 35 -6.11 5.32 -14.34
N ALA A 36 -6.43 4.96 -15.58
CA ALA A 36 -6.44 5.91 -16.70
C ALA A 36 -7.47 7.04 -16.50
N GLN A 37 -8.68 6.70 -16.04
CA GLN A 37 -9.73 7.69 -15.78
C GLN A 37 -9.34 8.69 -14.68
N LEU A 38 -8.78 8.20 -13.56
CA LEU A 38 -8.39 9.04 -12.44
C LEU A 38 -7.14 9.88 -12.79
N SER A 39 -6.17 9.32 -13.52
CA SER A 39 -5.02 10.09 -14.01
C SER A 39 -5.45 11.20 -14.95
N SER A 40 -6.35 10.93 -15.91
CA SER A 40 -6.91 11.95 -16.81
C SER A 40 -7.70 13.04 -16.05
N ALA A 41 -8.40 12.68 -14.97
CA ALA A 41 -9.09 13.67 -14.12
C ALA A 41 -8.08 14.56 -13.38
N ALA A 42 -7.01 13.97 -12.84
CA ALA A 42 -5.94 14.70 -12.17
C ALA A 42 -5.19 15.67 -13.12
N ASP A 43 -4.94 15.25 -14.35
CA ASP A 43 -4.31 16.11 -15.37
C ASP A 43 -5.17 17.32 -15.74
N ARG A 44 -6.51 17.17 -15.75
CA ARG A 44 -7.44 18.30 -15.96
C ARG A 44 -7.56 19.22 -14.75
N GLN A 45 -7.15 18.76 -13.57
CA GLN A 45 -7.25 19.48 -12.30
C GLN A 45 -5.89 19.48 -11.57
N PRO A 46 -4.84 20.08 -12.16
CA PRO A 46 -3.48 19.98 -11.62
C PRO A 46 -3.29 20.60 -10.24
N ALA A 47 -4.16 21.52 -9.84
CA ALA A 47 -4.15 22.17 -8.53
C ALA A 47 -5.07 21.49 -7.49
N ASP A 48 -5.77 20.42 -7.85
CA ASP A 48 -6.60 19.65 -6.93
C ASP A 48 -5.78 18.51 -6.31
N ALA A 49 -5.32 18.71 -5.07
CA ALA A 49 -4.54 17.72 -4.32
C ALA A 49 -5.28 16.37 -4.17
N ARG A 50 -6.61 16.39 -4.04
CA ARG A 50 -7.42 15.19 -3.90
C ARG A 50 -7.46 14.40 -5.22
N ALA A 51 -7.61 15.07 -6.35
CA ALA A 51 -7.56 14.42 -7.66
C ALA A 51 -6.19 13.78 -7.91
N GLN A 52 -5.09 14.48 -7.57
CA GLN A 52 -3.73 13.93 -7.64
C GLN A 52 -3.56 12.71 -6.74
N TYR A 53 -4.02 12.78 -5.49
CA TYR A 53 -3.99 11.65 -4.56
C TYR A 53 -4.79 10.45 -5.08
N GLN A 54 -6.00 10.64 -5.60
CA GLN A 54 -6.83 9.55 -6.14
C GLN A 54 -6.16 8.88 -7.34
N ALA A 55 -5.52 9.63 -8.22
CA ALA A 55 -4.73 9.07 -9.32
C ALA A 55 -3.54 8.25 -8.80
N ALA A 56 -2.82 8.77 -7.80
CA ALA A 56 -1.71 8.04 -7.16
C ALA A 56 -2.16 6.72 -6.52
N VAL A 57 -3.29 6.71 -5.80
CA VAL A 57 -3.87 5.50 -5.21
C VAL A 57 -4.24 4.47 -6.29
N ALA A 58 -4.88 4.89 -7.37
CA ALA A 58 -5.28 3.98 -8.44
C ALA A 58 -4.06 3.38 -9.16
N GLN A 59 -3.04 4.17 -9.42
CA GLN A 59 -1.79 3.69 -10.00
C GLN A 59 -1.03 2.76 -9.07
N SER A 60 -0.97 3.06 -7.76
CA SER A 60 -0.38 2.17 -6.76
C SER A 60 -1.11 0.82 -6.67
N THR A 61 -2.44 0.85 -6.72
CA THR A 61 -3.27 -0.38 -6.73
C THR A 61 -3.03 -1.21 -7.99
N LEU A 62 -2.89 -0.58 -9.15
CA LEU A 62 -2.54 -1.25 -10.39
C LEU A 62 -1.13 -1.86 -10.32
N ALA A 63 -0.15 -1.12 -9.78
CA ALA A 63 1.22 -1.62 -9.59
C ALA A 63 1.27 -2.81 -8.61
N GLU A 64 0.48 -2.77 -7.53
CA GLU A 64 0.33 -3.87 -6.58
C GLU A 64 -0.15 -5.14 -7.29
N VAL A 65 -1.29 -5.08 -7.99
CA VAL A 65 -1.86 -6.25 -8.67
C VAL A 65 -0.96 -6.74 -9.80
N ALA A 66 -0.30 -5.84 -10.53
CA ALA A 66 0.69 -6.22 -11.54
C ALA A 66 1.86 -6.99 -10.92
N THR A 67 2.32 -6.59 -9.71
CA THR A 67 3.37 -7.29 -8.96
C THR A 67 2.90 -8.68 -8.54
N GLU A 68 1.67 -8.82 -8.04
CA GLU A 68 1.06 -10.11 -7.68
C GLU A 68 0.95 -11.06 -8.88
N MET A 69 0.69 -10.51 -10.06
CA MET A 69 0.60 -11.23 -11.34
C MET A 69 1.96 -11.41 -12.04
N HIS A 70 3.05 -10.96 -11.41
CA HIS A 70 4.42 -11.01 -11.96
C HIS A 70 4.65 -10.20 -13.24
N ASP A 71 3.81 -9.22 -13.55
CA ASP A 71 3.98 -8.29 -14.65
C ASP A 71 4.82 -7.07 -14.22
N LYS A 72 6.14 -7.25 -14.31
CA LYS A 72 7.10 -6.19 -13.91
C LYS A 72 7.01 -4.92 -14.78
N GLY A 73 6.64 -5.07 -16.05
CA GLY A 73 6.52 -3.93 -16.95
C GLY A 73 5.37 -3.02 -16.57
N LEU A 74 4.20 -3.62 -16.33
CA LEU A 74 3.01 -2.91 -15.88
C LEU A 74 3.21 -2.33 -14.47
N ALA A 75 3.79 -3.11 -13.54
CA ALA A 75 4.07 -2.65 -12.18
C ALA A 75 4.93 -1.38 -12.18
N ARG A 76 6.01 -1.38 -12.98
CA ARG A 76 6.90 -0.24 -13.12
C ARG A 76 6.21 0.97 -13.75
N GLY A 77 5.50 0.80 -14.88
CA GLY A 77 4.82 1.91 -15.54
C GLY A 77 3.77 2.57 -14.65
N ALA A 78 3.02 1.77 -13.90
CA ALA A 78 2.03 2.27 -12.95
C ALA A 78 2.68 2.97 -11.75
N SER A 79 3.73 2.41 -11.13
CA SER A 79 4.41 3.06 -10.01
C SER A 79 5.05 4.39 -10.42
N GLU A 80 5.68 4.48 -11.59
CA GLU A 80 6.25 5.72 -12.11
C GLU A 80 5.18 6.80 -12.34
N ALA A 81 4.05 6.44 -12.96
CA ALA A 81 2.93 7.37 -13.17
C ALA A 81 2.33 7.83 -11.84
N GLY A 82 2.15 6.90 -10.90
CA GLY A 82 1.62 7.17 -9.56
C GLY A 82 2.52 8.10 -8.75
N MET A 83 3.84 7.92 -8.79
CA MET A 83 4.78 8.78 -8.07
C MET A 83 4.65 10.26 -8.48
N LYS A 84 4.49 10.56 -9.76
CA LYS A 84 4.30 11.93 -10.26
C LYS A 84 3.04 12.59 -9.68
N ALA A 85 1.96 11.82 -9.57
CA ALA A 85 0.72 12.29 -8.98
C ALA A 85 0.84 12.45 -7.45
N ALA A 86 1.47 11.49 -6.76
CA ALA A 86 1.68 11.56 -5.32
C ALA A 86 2.56 12.75 -4.91
N GLU A 87 3.64 13.00 -5.62
CA GLU A 87 4.51 14.17 -5.41
C GLU A 87 3.73 15.48 -5.52
N ARG A 88 2.88 15.61 -6.54
CA ARG A 88 2.00 16.79 -6.69
C ARG A 88 1.00 16.91 -5.54
N ALA A 89 0.38 15.81 -5.11
CA ALA A 89 -0.55 15.80 -3.97
C ALA A 89 0.12 16.32 -2.70
N VAL A 90 1.33 15.81 -2.38
CA VAL A 90 2.13 16.26 -1.23
C VAL A 90 2.55 17.72 -1.37
N ALA A 91 2.99 18.16 -2.56
CA ALA A 91 3.35 19.55 -2.79
C ALA A 91 2.17 20.51 -2.55
N LEU A 92 0.95 20.11 -2.90
CA LEU A 92 -0.27 20.90 -2.70
C LEU A 92 -0.76 20.88 -1.24
N LYS A 93 -0.59 19.74 -0.53
CA LYS A 93 -1.02 19.57 0.87
C LYS A 93 -0.03 18.73 1.66
N PRO A 94 1.08 19.31 2.14
CA PRO A 94 2.16 18.58 2.81
C PRO A 94 1.82 18.09 4.23
N GLY A 95 0.69 18.47 4.79
CA GLY A 95 0.23 18.02 6.12
C GLY A 95 -0.65 16.77 6.10
N GLU A 96 -0.93 16.19 4.94
CA GLU A 96 -1.81 15.02 4.81
C GLU A 96 -1.00 13.71 4.88
N SER A 97 -1.15 12.96 5.97
CA SER A 97 -0.44 11.68 6.22
C SER A 97 -0.58 10.71 5.05
N GLU A 98 -1.80 10.53 4.56
CA GLU A 98 -2.13 9.62 3.45
C GLU A 98 -1.38 9.96 2.15
N TYR A 99 -1.10 11.24 1.87
CA TYR A 99 -0.40 11.64 0.66
C TYR A 99 1.08 11.24 0.74
N HIS A 100 1.70 11.41 1.90
CA HIS A 100 3.06 10.92 2.16
C HIS A 100 3.12 9.39 2.11
N ARG A 101 2.15 8.71 2.74
CA ARG A 101 2.09 7.26 2.73
C ARG A 101 2.04 6.70 1.31
N ILE A 102 1.14 7.22 0.46
CA ILE A 102 1.01 6.71 -0.91
C ILE A 102 2.25 7.03 -1.76
N TRP A 103 2.89 8.17 -1.55
CA TRP A 103 4.14 8.48 -2.24
C TRP A 103 5.25 7.53 -1.84
N GLY A 104 5.46 7.29 -0.55
CA GLY A 104 6.42 6.31 -0.06
C GLY A 104 6.13 4.89 -0.55
N THR A 105 4.85 4.47 -0.59
CA THR A 105 4.43 3.18 -1.14
C THR A 105 4.83 3.04 -2.61
N LEU A 106 4.57 4.06 -3.43
CA LEU A 106 4.92 4.07 -4.84
C LEU A 106 6.44 4.05 -5.09
N CYS A 107 7.22 4.79 -4.28
CA CYS A 107 8.67 4.69 -4.29
C CYS A 107 9.13 3.24 -3.98
N GLY A 108 8.51 2.58 -3.01
CA GLY A 108 8.80 1.19 -2.67
C GLY A 108 8.44 0.21 -3.79
N GLN A 109 7.32 0.42 -4.47
CA GLN A 109 6.89 -0.38 -5.62
C GLN A 109 7.86 -0.24 -6.79
N GLU A 110 8.32 0.98 -7.10
CA GLU A 110 9.32 1.21 -8.13
C GLU A 110 10.68 0.61 -7.74
N ALA A 111 11.08 0.72 -6.47
CA ALA A 111 12.27 0.08 -5.95
C ALA A 111 12.22 -1.44 -6.13
N ALA A 112 11.10 -2.07 -5.80
CA ALA A 112 10.90 -3.51 -5.96
C ALA A 112 10.93 -3.95 -7.42
N ALA A 113 10.32 -3.19 -8.33
CA ALA A 113 10.28 -3.48 -9.76
C ALA A 113 11.68 -3.45 -10.40
N LEU A 114 12.55 -2.54 -9.96
CA LEU A 114 13.91 -2.36 -10.47
C LEU A 114 14.98 -3.19 -9.72
N GLY A 115 14.63 -3.83 -8.61
CA GLY A 115 15.55 -4.63 -7.82
C GLY A 115 16.66 -3.80 -7.13
N ALA A 116 17.92 -4.27 -7.15
CA ALA A 116 19.02 -3.63 -6.42
C ALA A 116 19.25 -2.16 -6.83
N LEU A 117 19.15 -1.83 -8.10
CA LEU A 117 19.25 -0.46 -8.59
C LEU A 117 18.08 0.40 -8.12
N GLY A 118 16.90 -0.18 -8.05
CA GLY A 118 15.71 0.48 -7.51
C GLY A 118 15.83 0.78 -6.02
N ALA A 119 16.33 -0.17 -5.23
CA ALA A 119 16.57 0.02 -3.81
C ALA A 119 17.54 1.19 -3.56
N LEU A 120 18.59 1.30 -4.35
CA LEU A 120 19.55 2.41 -4.26
C LEU A 120 18.90 3.76 -4.62
N LYS A 121 18.06 3.80 -5.66
CA LYS A 121 17.47 5.05 -6.19
C LYS A 121 16.24 5.51 -5.40
N TYR A 122 15.36 4.59 -5.02
CA TYR A 122 14.04 4.91 -4.49
C TYR A 122 13.83 4.44 -3.04
N GLY A 123 14.70 3.59 -2.49
CA GLY A 123 14.55 3.06 -1.14
C GLY A 123 14.51 4.14 -0.07
N ARG A 124 15.30 5.21 -0.23
CA ARG A 124 15.27 6.36 0.69
C ARG A 124 13.95 7.11 0.62
N CYS A 125 13.44 7.39 -0.59
CA CYS A 125 12.13 8.00 -0.77
C CYS A 125 11.04 7.16 -0.07
N ALA A 126 11.05 5.85 -0.27
CA ALA A 126 10.07 4.95 0.34
C ALA A 126 10.05 5.05 1.87
N LEU A 127 11.22 5.05 2.51
CA LEU A 127 11.33 5.14 3.97
C LEU A 127 11.00 6.55 4.50
N ASP A 128 11.56 7.59 3.90
CA ASP A 128 11.41 8.96 4.38
C ASP A 128 9.95 9.41 4.31
N GLU A 129 9.25 9.10 3.21
CA GLU A 129 7.86 9.52 3.03
C GLU A 129 6.90 8.74 3.94
N VAL A 130 7.09 7.43 4.12
CA VAL A 130 6.27 6.66 5.07
C VAL A 130 6.55 7.08 6.52
N ASN A 131 7.80 7.41 6.87
CA ASN A 131 8.12 7.93 8.19
C ASN A 131 7.49 9.31 8.45
N LYS A 132 7.40 10.17 7.43
CA LYS A 132 6.63 11.43 7.53
C LYS A 132 5.15 11.18 7.75
N ALA A 133 4.56 10.22 7.01
CA ALA A 133 3.18 9.82 7.23
C ALA A 133 2.93 9.37 8.67
N MET A 134 3.82 8.54 9.22
CA MET A 134 3.74 8.08 10.61
C MET A 134 3.92 9.20 11.63
N ALA A 135 4.75 10.21 11.34
CA ALA A 135 4.91 11.38 12.19
C ALA A 135 3.65 12.25 12.21
N LEU A 136 2.94 12.35 11.07
CA LEU A 136 1.70 13.09 10.93
C LEU A 136 0.51 12.35 11.57
N ASP A 137 0.43 11.02 11.39
CA ASP A 137 -0.59 10.18 12.02
C ASP A 137 0.02 8.86 12.54
N PRO A 138 0.46 8.82 13.81
CA PRO A 138 1.06 7.63 14.41
C PRO A 138 0.07 6.53 14.78
N ARG A 139 -1.25 6.76 14.61
CA ARG A 139 -2.29 5.79 14.90
C ARG A 139 -2.91 5.16 13.66
N GLU A 140 -2.53 5.63 12.46
CA GLU A 140 -3.03 5.07 11.19
C GLU A 140 -2.39 3.71 10.91
N PRO A 141 -3.15 2.59 10.94
CA PRO A 141 -2.61 1.24 10.73
C PRO A 141 -1.98 1.05 9.35
N MET A 142 -2.50 1.76 8.32
CA MET A 142 -1.97 1.67 6.97
C MET A 142 -0.55 2.24 6.84
N ASN A 143 -0.14 3.16 7.72
CA ASN A 143 1.24 3.65 7.74
C ASN A 143 2.21 2.54 8.14
N TYR A 144 1.86 1.73 9.15
CA TYR A 144 2.65 0.58 9.57
C TYR A 144 2.65 -0.52 8.51
N LEU A 145 1.49 -0.81 7.91
CA LEU A 145 1.40 -1.76 6.80
C LEU A 145 2.33 -1.36 5.65
N SER A 146 2.29 -0.10 5.22
CA SER A 146 3.12 0.40 4.13
C SER A 146 4.61 0.35 4.47
N ARG A 147 5.01 0.71 5.71
CA ARG A 147 6.41 0.59 6.15
C ARG A 147 6.85 -0.86 6.23
N GLY A 148 6.01 -1.75 6.73
CA GLY A 148 6.28 -3.17 6.78
C GLY A 148 6.51 -3.77 5.38
N ILE A 149 5.71 -3.40 4.39
CA ILE A 149 5.91 -3.81 3.00
C ILE A 149 7.26 -3.28 2.47
N GLY A 150 7.59 -2.02 2.74
CA GLY A 150 8.88 -1.44 2.40
C GLY A 150 10.05 -2.22 3.04
N ASN A 151 9.98 -2.51 4.35
CA ASN A 151 10.97 -3.28 5.07
C ASN A 151 11.11 -4.72 4.54
N TYR A 152 10.01 -5.34 4.11
CA TYR A 152 10.04 -6.69 3.54
C TYR A 152 10.90 -6.79 2.26
N TYR A 153 10.83 -5.77 1.41
CA TYR A 153 11.58 -5.74 0.15
C TYR A 153 12.98 -5.14 0.30
N LEU A 154 13.19 -4.26 1.29
CA LEU A 154 14.48 -3.61 1.49
C LEU A 154 15.43 -4.54 2.25
N PRO A 155 16.63 -4.82 1.73
CA PRO A 155 17.63 -5.62 2.43
C PRO A 155 18.06 -4.98 3.77
N ALA A 156 18.45 -5.84 4.73
CA ALA A 156 18.93 -5.39 6.05
C ALA A 156 20.15 -4.42 5.96
N ALA A 157 21.01 -4.61 4.96
CA ALA A 157 22.14 -3.73 4.70
C ALA A 157 21.73 -2.28 4.36
N PHE A 158 20.48 -2.06 3.96
CA PHE A 158 19.89 -0.76 3.66
C PHE A 158 18.87 -0.32 4.73
N GLY A 159 18.85 -0.97 5.89
CA GLY A 159 18.00 -0.61 7.02
C GLY A 159 16.59 -1.25 6.99
N GLY A 160 16.33 -2.19 6.08
CA GLY A 160 15.10 -3.00 6.04
C GLY A 160 15.27 -4.37 6.71
N GLY A 161 14.49 -5.32 6.28
CA GLY A 161 14.55 -6.72 6.72
C GLY A 161 13.20 -7.27 7.14
N VAL A 162 13.07 -8.59 7.03
CA VAL A 162 11.81 -9.30 7.29
C VAL A 162 11.36 -9.20 8.74
N GLU A 163 12.30 -9.19 9.69
CA GLU A 163 12.01 -9.05 11.11
C GLU A 163 11.43 -7.67 11.46
N LEU A 164 11.88 -6.61 10.78
CA LEU A 164 11.30 -5.28 10.91
C LEU A 164 9.91 -5.24 10.28
N ALA A 165 9.74 -5.89 9.14
CA ALA A 165 8.44 -5.99 8.47
C ALA A 165 7.40 -6.69 9.37
N ILE A 166 7.75 -7.80 10.02
CA ILE A 166 6.88 -8.52 10.95
C ILE A 166 6.42 -7.60 12.09
N LYS A 167 7.33 -6.86 12.73
CA LYS A 167 6.99 -5.91 13.80
C LYS A 167 5.99 -4.85 13.34
N ASP A 168 6.16 -4.36 12.12
CA ASP A 168 5.25 -3.37 11.55
C ASP A 168 3.87 -3.96 11.23
N PHE A 169 3.80 -5.17 10.68
CA PHE A 169 2.53 -5.85 10.42
C PHE A 169 1.79 -6.19 11.72
N GLU A 170 2.49 -6.67 12.76
CA GLU A 170 1.93 -6.89 14.09
C GLU A 170 1.41 -5.60 14.71
N LYS A 171 2.11 -4.47 14.50
CA LYS A 171 1.65 -3.17 14.96
C LYS A 171 0.40 -2.70 14.18
N ALA A 172 0.35 -2.90 12.86
CA ALA A 172 -0.83 -2.63 12.05
C ALA A 172 -2.05 -3.43 12.56
N ILE A 173 -1.88 -4.74 12.84
CA ILE A 173 -2.93 -5.61 13.41
C ILE A 173 -3.34 -5.16 14.81
N THR A 174 -2.41 -4.68 15.64
CA THR A 174 -2.72 -4.13 16.97
C THR A 174 -3.63 -2.90 16.88
N LEU A 175 -3.44 -2.07 15.84
CA LEU A 175 -4.24 -0.87 15.60
C LEU A 175 -5.56 -1.18 14.90
N ASP A 176 -5.58 -2.16 14.00
CA ASP A 176 -6.77 -2.68 13.31
C ASP A 176 -6.71 -4.21 13.17
N ALA A 177 -7.34 -4.91 14.10
CA ALA A 177 -7.39 -6.38 14.10
C ALA A 177 -8.22 -6.98 12.95
N ASN A 178 -8.91 -6.16 12.16
CA ASN A 178 -9.69 -6.58 11.00
C ASN A 178 -9.01 -6.25 9.67
N SER A 179 -7.77 -5.79 9.70
CA SER A 179 -6.98 -5.55 8.49
C SER A 179 -6.59 -6.85 7.81
N ALA A 180 -7.35 -7.26 6.78
CA ALA A 180 -7.06 -8.47 5.99
C ALA A 180 -5.67 -8.39 5.34
N ASP A 181 -5.27 -7.22 4.86
CA ASP A 181 -3.96 -7.02 4.23
C ASP A 181 -2.81 -7.12 5.22
N ALA A 182 -2.96 -6.66 6.48
CA ALA A 182 -1.92 -6.80 7.49
C ALA A 182 -1.69 -8.28 7.85
N HIS A 183 -2.74 -9.08 8.00
CA HIS A 183 -2.64 -10.54 8.16
C HIS A 183 -2.01 -11.21 6.94
N LEU A 184 -2.41 -10.83 5.73
CA LEU A 184 -1.84 -11.35 4.48
C LEU A 184 -0.32 -11.10 4.41
N TRP A 185 0.12 -9.88 4.67
CA TRP A 185 1.54 -9.53 4.62
C TRP A 185 2.35 -10.12 5.77
N LEU A 186 1.76 -10.25 6.96
CA LEU A 186 2.38 -10.99 8.08
C LEU A 186 2.62 -12.45 7.68
N GLY A 187 1.63 -13.12 7.09
CA GLY A 187 1.77 -14.48 6.57
C GLY A 187 2.89 -14.60 5.53
N ILE A 188 2.99 -13.64 4.59
CA ILE A 188 4.06 -13.61 3.57
C ILE A 188 5.44 -13.48 4.24
N ALA A 189 5.58 -12.62 5.24
CA ALA A 189 6.82 -12.41 5.96
C ALA A 189 7.23 -13.63 6.79
N LEU A 190 6.28 -14.25 7.50
CA LEU A 190 6.51 -15.48 8.27
C LEU A 190 6.96 -16.64 7.38
N ARG A 191 6.32 -16.83 6.22
CA ARG A 191 6.72 -17.85 5.25
C ARG A 191 8.15 -17.62 4.74
N LYS A 192 8.57 -16.38 4.53
CA LYS A 192 9.96 -16.06 4.13
C LYS A 192 10.99 -16.50 5.18
N LEU A 193 10.58 -16.60 6.45
CA LEU A 193 11.38 -17.15 7.56
C LEU A 193 11.15 -18.67 7.78
N ASN A 194 10.52 -19.38 6.84
CA ASN A 194 10.14 -20.79 6.93
C ASN A 194 9.19 -21.13 8.11
N ARG A 195 8.49 -20.14 8.68
CA ARG A 195 7.47 -20.31 9.71
C ARG A 195 6.12 -20.62 9.06
N ASN A 196 6.05 -21.73 8.32
CA ASN A 196 4.92 -22.06 7.45
C ASN A 196 3.60 -22.26 8.21
N ALA A 197 3.62 -22.92 9.38
CA ALA A 197 2.42 -23.14 10.18
C ALA A 197 1.81 -21.81 10.71
N ASP A 198 2.66 -20.88 11.10
CA ASP A 198 2.20 -19.53 11.53
C ASP A 198 1.69 -18.74 10.33
N ALA A 199 2.42 -18.78 9.20
CA ALA A 199 2.02 -18.12 7.96
C ALA A 199 0.64 -18.61 7.47
N HIS A 200 0.39 -19.94 7.54
CA HIS A 200 -0.89 -20.53 7.16
C HIS A 200 -2.05 -19.96 7.97
N LYS A 201 -1.90 -19.85 9.30
CA LYS A 201 -2.91 -19.23 10.19
C LYS A 201 -3.23 -17.77 9.81
N GLU A 202 -2.19 -17.01 9.49
CA GLU A 202 -2.36 -15.61 9.09
C GLU A 202 -3.07 -15.50 7.75
N PHE A 203 -2.79 -16.38 6.79
CA PHE A 203 -3.51 -16.42 5.51
C PHE A 203 -4.98 -16.86 5.70
N GLU A 204 -5.27 -17.84 6.57
CA GLU A 204 -6.65 -18.20 6.91
C GLU A 204 -7.41 -16.98 7.49
N ARG A 205 -6.74 -16.22 8.36
CA ARG A 205 -7.34 -15.01 8.93
C ARG A 205 -7.59 -13.95 7.87
N ALA A 206 -6.65 -13.71 6.96
CA ALA A 206 -6.80 -12.78 5.85
C ALA A 206 -7.98 -13.15 4.93
N VAL A 207 -8.08 -14.44 4.53
CA VAL A 207 -9.19 -14.95 3.70
C VAL A 207 -10.53 -14.86 4.42
N LYS A 208 -10.58 -15.11 5.73
CA LYS A 208 -11.79 -14.95 6.54
C LYS A 208 -12.27 -13.50 6.59
N LEU A 209 -11.34 -12.54 6.71
CA LEU A 209 -11.65 -11.12 6.78
C LEU A 209 -12.03 -10.53 5.42
N ASN A 210 -11.36 -10.97 4.36
CA ASN A 210 -11.69 -10.56 2.98
C ASN A 210 -11.74 -11.78 2.04
N PRO A 211 -12.89 -12.47 1.95
CA PRO A 211 -13.04 -13.63 1.09
C PRO A 211 -13.03 -13.31 -0.42
N ALA A 212 -13.09 -12.03 -0.80
CA ALA A 212 -12.97 -11.61 -2.20
C ALA A 212 -11.52 -11.50 -2.67
N ARG A 213 -10.54 -11.40 -1.75
CA ARG A 213 -9.13 -11.19 -2.06
C ARG A 213 -8.49 -12.45 -2.66
N VAL A 214 -8.43 -12.49 -3.99
CA VAL A 214 -7.88 -13.63 -4.75
C VAL A 214 -6.44 -13.93 -4.34
N TRP A 215 -5.60 -12.91 -4.17
CA TRP A 215 -4.20 -13.12 -3.79
C TRP A 215 -4.04 -13.77 -2.41
N ALA A 216 -4.88 -13.44 -1.43
CA ALA A 216 -4.85 -14.10 -0.13
C ALA A 216 -5.13 -15.61 -0.23
N LYS A 217 -6.12 -15.99 -1.05
CA LYS A 217 -6.43 -17.41 -1.32
C LYS A 217 -5.26 -18.12 -1.99
N GLN A 218 -4.64 -17.49 -2.98
CA GLN A 218 -3.46 -18.04 -3.66
C GLN A 218 -2.28 -18.25 -2.69
N GLN A 219 -2.08 -17.32 -1.72
CA GLN A 219 -1.03 -17.48 -0.73
C GLN A 219 -1.33 -18.61 0.27
N LEU A 220 -2.59 -18.74 0.69
CA LEU A 220 -3.04 -19.84 1.55
C LEU A 220 -2.82 -21.20 0.87
N GLU A 221 -3.25 -21.36 -0.37
CA GLU A 221 -3.11 -22.61 -1.15
C GLU A 221 -1.63 -23.02 -1.32
N LYS A 222 -0.72 -22.06 -1.45
CA LYS A 222 0.73 -22.31 -1.63
C LYS A 222 1.48 -22.57 -0.32
N THR A 223 0.81 -22.49 0.83
CA THR A 223 1.47 -22.56 2.13
C THR A 223 0.94 -23.76 2.93
N PRO A 224 1.75 -24.81 3.16
CA PRO A 224 1.31 -25.95 3.94
C PRO A 224 1.03 -25.57 5.40
N ALA A 225 0.09 -26.27 6.04
CA ALA A 225 -0.26 -26.07 7.46
C ALA A 225 0.75 -26.65 8.46
N HIS A 226 1.76 -27.37 7.95
CA HIS A 226 2.78 -28.11 8.75
C HIS A 226 4.16 -28.02 8.10
#